data_aad857de3832954563ddf312b17b6ed1
#
_entry.id   aad857de3832954563ddf312b17b6ed1
#
_cell.length_a   1.000
_cell.length_b   1.000
_cell.length_c   1.000
_cell.angle_alpha   90.00
_cell.angle_beta   90.00
_cell.angle_gamma   90.00
#
_symmetry.space_group_name_H-M   'P 1'
#
loop_
_entity.id
_entity.type
_entity.pdbx_description
1 polymer ?
#
loop_
_entity_poly.entity_id
_entity_poly.type
_entity_poly.pdbx_seq_one_letter_code
_entity_poly.pdbx_strand_id
1 'polypeptide(L)' 'MRVVIAGGHGKSAVLTERLLADRGDSVAGFIRNPDHAADLEAAGAEPIVVDLESSSADEVARHLADADAVIFAAGSLA' A
#
# COMPACT_ATOMS: atom_id res chain seq x y z
N MET A 1 12.92 6.15 3.80
CA MET A 1 12.59 5.53 2.50
C MET A 1 11.09 5.55 2.32
N ARG A 2 10.63 5.82 1.13
CA ARG A 2 9.20 5.76 0.81
C ARG A 2 8.88 4.41 0.17
N VAL A 3 8.03 3.63 0.82
CA VAL A 3 7.66 2.29 0.34
C VAL A 3 6.17 2.26 0.05
N VAL A 4 5.80 1.77 -1.12
CA VAL A 4 4.40 1.61 -1.50
C VAL A 4 4.10 0.12 -1.63
N ILE A 5 3.01 -0.30 -1.01
CA ILE A 5 2.61 -1.71 -1.04
C ILE A 5 1.31 -1.82 -1.84
N ALA A 6 1.40 -2.48 -2.99
CA ALA A 6 0.22 -2.77 -3.80
C ALA A 6 -0.51 -3.95 -3.17
N GLY A 7 -1.79 -3.79 -2.87
CA GLY A 7 -2.55 -4.78 -2.13
C GLY A 7 -2.33 -4.66 -0.63
N GLY A 8 -2.47 -3.46 -0.10
CA GLY A 8 -2.03 -3.12 1.25
C GLY A 8 -2.87 -3.64 2.41
N HIS A 9 -3.93 -4.41 2.18
CA HIS A 9 -4.81 -4.80 3.28
C HIS A 9 -4.69 -6.25 3.73
N GLY A 10 -3.99 -7.11 3.02
CA GLY A 10 -3.79 -8.50 3.46
C GLY A 10 -3.04 -8.55 4.79
N LYS A 11 -3.17 -9.65 5.51
CA LYS A 11 -2.50 -9.79 6.82
C LYS A 11 -1.00 -9.57 6.73
N SER A 12 -0.37 -10.15 5.73
CA SER A 12 1.08 -9.98 5.54
C SER A 12 1.41 -8.54 5.18
N ALA A 13 0.57 -7.90 4.36
CA ALA A 13 0.81 -6.53 3.96
C ALA A 13 0.71 -5.58 5.15
N VAL A 14 -0.30 -5.74 6.00
CA VAL A 14 -0.48 -4.89 7.18
C VAL A 14 0.69 -5.06 8.14
N LEU A 15 1.14 -6.29 8.33
CA LEU A 15 2.29 -6.55 9.19
C LEU A 15 3.56 -5.88 8.66
N THR A 16 3.78 -5.98 7.35
CA THR A 16 4.92 -5.35 6.70
C THR A 16 4.85 -3.83 6.84
N GLU A 17 3.66 -3.26 6.67
CA GLU A 17 3.44 -1.83 6.83
C GLU A 17 3.84 -1.37 8.24
N ARG A 18 3.40 -2.11 9.24
CA ARG A 18 3.71 -1.78 10.62
C ARG A 18 5.21 -1.86 10.90
N LEU A 19 5.86 -2.89 10.40
CA LEU A 19 7.30 -3.05 10.62
C LEU A 19 8.09 -1.91 9.96
N LEU A 20 7.72 -1.53 8.75
CA LEU A 20 8.40 -0.44 8.06
C LEU A 20 8.13 0.90 8.73
N ALA A 21 6.91 1.14 9.17
CA ALA A 21 6.58 2.38 9.86
C ALA A 21 7.35 2.49 11.18
N ASP A 22 7.48 1.39 11.90
CA ASP A 22 8.24 1.36 13.15
C ASP A 22 9.72 1.67 12.93
N ARG A 23 10.23 1.38 11.73
CA ARG A 23 11.61 1.72 11.38
C ARG A 23 11.77 3.20 10.99
N GLY A 24 10.68 3.92 10.90
CA GLY A 24 10.72 5.32 10.48
C GLY A 24 10.56 5.54 8.98
N ASP A 25 10.25 4.49 8.23
CA ASP A 25 10.00 4.61 6.80
C ASP A 25 8.62 5.20 6.53
N SER A 26 8.48 5.91 5.41
CA SER A 26 7.18 6.39 4.95
C SER A 26 6.52 5.28 4.15
N VAL A 27 5.37 4.82 4.59
CA VAL A 27 4.71 3.67 3.98
C VAL A 27 3.33 4.07 3.47
N ALA A 28 2.99 3.62 2.28
CA ALA A 28 1.65 3.76 1.74
C ALA A 28 1.18 2.41 1.22
N GLY A 29 -0.12 2.17 1.28
CA GLY A 29 -0.69 0.95 0.76
C GLY A 29 -1.85 1.24 -0.17
N PHE A 30 -1.90 0.55 -1.30
CA PHE A 30 -3.03 0.63 -2.21
C PHE A 30 -4.13 -0.29 -1.70
N ILE A 31 -5.34 0.25 -1.56
CA ILE A 31 -6.50 -0.53 -1.15
C ILE A 31 -7.62 -0.25 -2.14
N ARG A 32 -8.49 -1.23 -2.33
CA ARG A 32 -9.63 -1.10 -3.21
C ARG A 32 -10.85 -0.60 -2.46
N ASN A 33 -11.00 -1.02 -1.22
CA ASN A 33 -12.14 -0.70 -0.40
C ASN A 33 -11.75 0.38 0.62
N PRO A 34 -12.36 1.57 0.57
CA PRO A 34 -12.02 2.63 1.53
C PRO A 34 -12.31 2.24 2.99
N ASP A 35 -13.12 1.23 3.23
CA ASP A 35 -13.35 0.76 4.60
C ASP A 35 -12.09 0.17 5.23
N HIS A 36 -11.10 -0.20 4.42
CA HIS A 36 -9.85 -0.74 4.92
C HIS A 36 -8.85 0.34 5.31
N ALA A 37 -9.17 1.60 5.06
CA ALA A 37 -8.24 2.69 5.32
C ALA A 37 -7.83 2.78 6.79
N ALA A 38 -8.78 2.55 7.70
CA ALA A 38 -8.49 2.62 9.13
C ALA A 38 -7.46 1.59 9.56
N ASP A 39 -7.48 0.41 8.95
CA ASP A 39 -6.52 -0.65 9.29
C ASP A 39 -5.10 -0.24 8.90
N LEU A 40 -4.95 0.39 7.73
CA LEU A 40 -3.66 0.88 7.31
C LEU A 40 -3.17 2.02 8.19
N GLU A 41 -4.06 2.94 8.53
CA GLU A 41 -3.70 4.05 9.41
C GLU A 41 -3.26 3.54 10.77
N ALA A 42 -3.92 2.53 11.30
CA ALA A 42 -3.55 1.94 12.57
C ALA A 42 -2.18 1.26 12.50
N ALA A 43 -1.77 0.81 11.33
CA ALA A 43 -0.44 0.21 11.13
C ALA A 43 0.64 1.27 10.84
N GLY A 44 0.25 2.53 10.70
CA GLY A 44 1.19 3.60 10.40
C GLY A 44 1.41 3.84 8.92
N ALA A 45 0.52 3.32 8.06
CA ALA A 45 0.63 3.47 6.62
C ALA A 45 -0.43 4.44 6.10
N GLU A 46 -0.11 5.12 5.01
CA GLU A 46 -1.04 5.99 4.33
C GLU A 46 -1.92 5.16 3.41
N PRO A 47 -3.25 5.17 3.58
CA PRO A 47 -4.12 4.43 2.66
C PRO A 47 -4.32 5.22 1.37
N ILE A 48 -4.17 4.55 0.23
CA ILE A 48 -4.43 5.13 -1.07
C ILE A 48 -5.48 4.25 -1.75
N VAL A 49 -6.66 4.82 -1.98
CA VAL A 49 -7.76 4.06 -2.59
C VAL A 49 -7.55 4.05 -4.10
N VAL A 50 -7.15 2.90 -4.61
CA VAL A 50 -6.89 2.71 -6.03
C VAL A 50 -7.33 1.30 -6.41
N ASP A 51 -8.15 1.19 -7.45
CA ASP A 51 -8.48 -0.11 -8.02
C ASP A 51 -7.52 -0.39 -9.15
N LEU A 52 -6.57 -1.28 -8.91
CA LEU A 52 -5.53 -1.58 -9.89
C LEU A 52 -6.08 -2.16 -11.19
N GLU A 53 -7.27 -2.75 -11.14
CA GLU A 53 -7.89 -3.32 -12.34
C GLU A 53 -8.52 -2.25 -13.23
N SER A 54 -9.05 -1.19 -12.62
CA SER A 54 -9.76 -0.15 -13.35
C SER A 54 -8.97 1.14 -13.50
N SER A 55 -7.92 1.32 -12.72
CA SER A 55 -7.10 2.52 -12.80
C SER A 55 -6.19 2.49 -14.02
N SER A 56 -5.95 3.66 -14.60
CA SER A 56 -5.03 3.75 -15.71
C SER A 56 -3.59 3.56 -15.24
N ALA A 57 -2.71 3.17 -16.16
CA ALA A 57 -1.30 3.03 -15.85
C ALA A 57 -0.71 4.37 -15.41
N ASP A 58 -1.16 5.48 -16.00
CA ASP A 58 -0.67 6.79 -15.61
C ASP A 58 -1.06 7.17 -14.20
N GLU A 59 -2.27 6.80 -13.78
CA GLU A 59 -2.73 7.07 -12.43
C GLU A 59 -1.91 6.29 -11.41
N VAL A 60 -1.68 5.01 -11.66
CA VAL A 60 -0.87 4.18 -10.78
C VAL A 60 0.56 4.70 -10.74
N ALA A 61 1.12 5.06 -11.89
CA ALA A 61 2.47 5.57 -11.98
C ALA A 61 2.65 6.84 -11.16
N ARG A 62 1.65 7.71 -11.11
CA ARG A 62 1.74 8.93 -10.31
C ARG A 62 1.88 8.63 -8.82
N HIS A 63 1.17 7.62 -8.34
CA HIS A 63 1.28 7.23 -6.93
C HIS A 63 2.64 6.58 -6.63
N LEU A 64 3.28 5.99 -7.63
CA LEU A 64 4.56 5.32 -7.46
C LEU A 64 5.76 6.23 -7.71
N ALA A 65 5.52 7.44 -8.23
CA ALA A 65 6.61 8.32 -8.67
C ALA A 65 7.59 8.66 -7.56
N ASP A 66 7.09 8.82 -6.34
CA ASP A 66 7.93 9.18 -5.20
C ASP A 66 8.39 7.97 -4.39
N ALA A 67 8.07 6.77 -4.84
CA ALA A 67 8.40 5.57 -4.09
C ALA A 67 9.85 5.16 -4.33
N ASP A 68 10.54 4.82 -3.26
CA ASP A 68 11.87 4.23 -3.34
C ASP A 68 11.78 2.73 -3.58
N ALA A 69 10.70 2.10 -3.13
CA ALA A 69 10.48 0.67 -3.31
C ALA A 69 8.99 0.38 -3.42
N VAL A 70 8.66 -0.64 -4.18
CA VAL A 70 7.27 -1.08 -4.36
C VAL A 70 7.21 -2.57 -4.04
N ILE A 71 6.25 -2.94 -3.21
CA ILE A 71 6.03 -4.34 -2.84
C ILE A 71 4.67 -4.75 -3.37
N PHE A 72 4.63 -5.83 -4.14
CA PHE A 72 3.37 -6.38 -4.62
C PHE A 72 2.92 -7.51 -3.69
N ALA A 73 1.95 -7.19 -2.85
CA ALA A 73 1.38 -8.15 -1.91
C ALA A 73 0.00 -8.63 -2.36
N ALA A 74 -0.50 -8.05 -3.43
CA ALA A 74 -1.80 -8.44 -3.93
C ALA A 74 -1.72 -9.77 -4.61
N GLY A 75 -2.70 -10.44 -4.64
CA GLY A 75 -2.84 -11.52 -5.45
C GLY A 75 -2.29 -12.74 -5.11
N SER A 76 -2.12 -12.92 -4.17
CA SER A 76 -1.81 -14.05 -3.88
C SER A 76 -2.38 -15.03 -4.55
N LEU A 77 -1.98 -15.81 -4.80
CA LEU A 77 -2.45 -16.67 -5.33
C LEU A 77 -3.01 -17.41 -4.73
N ALA A 78 -3.42 -17.44 -4.64
CA ALA A 78 -4.08 -18.17 -3.97
C ALA A 78 -4.09 -19.15 -3.91
#